data_3326a808610c5e13acbaa5b1187b0d98
#
_entry.id   3326a808610c5e13acbaa5b1187b0d98
#
_cell.length_a   1.000
_cell.length_b   1.000
_cell.length_c   1.000
_cell.angle_alpha   90.00
_cell.angle_beta   90.00
_cell.angle_gamma   90.00
#
_symmetry.space_group_name_H-M   'P 1'
#
loop_
_entity.id
_entity.type
_entity.pdbx_description
1 polymer ?
#
loop_
_entity_poly.entity_id
_entity_poly.type
_entity_poly.pdbx_seq_one_letter_code
_entity_poly.pdbx_strand_id
1 'polypeptide(L)'
;MSGIGVITADGRAAIARTFHTLVLQPTSFCNLDCTYCYLPDRRTRRLMTVPVAAACAQSVKRQGSPHPVSVVWHGGEPTTTPLGTLRELLAPFEELRQSGQVRHEIQTNATLINQRWCELFAAYEFEVGVSIDGPGALNRNRLDRAGNPTTARTLRGMRTLAEAKVPYSVICVVTPETIDHADDLVDFFTDLPGCRSVGFNIEEQEGTARTPVSEEAAYQFWHRLVQRRIDGSPLSIRDVDRLADYLTVTRAGLVNDAPYEPIPTVSWDGNVVLLSPELLGVKDPQYGDFIAGNVLRQPITDILARAGDLRYVTEFIAGLNECASHCTFYSFCRGAQAGNRYFEHQTFTARETSYCRTTRQALVRATANHLVS
;
A
#
# COMPACT_ATOMS: atom_id res chain seq x y z
N MET A 1 11.99 -24.74 15.01
CA MET A 1 10.77 -25.35 14.43
C MET A 1 9.89 -24.20 14.01
N SER A 2 9.83 -23.98 12.72
CA SER A 2 9.21 -22.84 12.05
C SER A 2 7.70 -22.83 12.25
N GLY A 3 7.17 -21.74 12.81
CA GLY A 3 5.75 -21.48 12.87
C GLY A 3 5.19 -21.14 11.49
N ILE A 4 5.01 -22.15 10.64
CA ILE A 4 4.25 -22.03 9.39
C ILE A 4 2.81 -21.78 9.82
N GLY A 5 2.30 -20.60 9.42
CA GLY A 5 0.90 -20.26 9.62
C GLY A 5 0.00 -21.27 8.93
N VAL A 6 -0.77 -21.99 9.72
CA VAL A 6 -1.59 -23.11 9.27
C VAL A 6 -2.79 -22.56 8.51
N ILE A 7 -2.94 -22.93 7.22
CA ILE A 7 -4.26 -23.18 6.67
C ILE A 7 -4.89 -24.20 7.63
N THR A 8 -6.08 -23.93 8.14
CA THR A 8 -6.77 -24.92 8.97
C THR A 8 -6.85 -26.22 8.16
N ALA A 9 -6.75 -27.39 8.81
CA ALA A 9 -6.69 -28.70 8.15
C ALA A 9 -7.88 -28.98 7.20
N ASP A 10 -8.84 -28.07 7.14
CA ASP A 10 -10.06 -28.08 6.31
C ASP A 10 -10.00 -27.08 5.14
N GLY A 11 -8.83 -26.50 4.80
CA GLY A 11 -8.64 -25.65 3.61
C GLY A 11 -9.24 -24.24 3.70
N ARG A 12 -9.59 -23.76 4.90
CA ARG A 12 -10.17 -22.42 5.10
C ARG A 12 -9.11 -21.33 5.14
N ALA A 13 -9.46 -20.14 4.66
CA ALA A 13 -8.61 -18.97 4.76
C ALA A 13 -8.28 -18.63 6.23
N ALA A 14 -7.04 -18.30 6.48
CA ALA A 14 -6.56 -17.90 7.80
C ALA A 14 -5.67 -16.66 7.69
N ILE A 15 -5.52 -15.93 8.78
CA ILE A 15 -4.55 -14.84 8.90
C ILE A 15 -3.23 -15.38 9.42
N ALA A 16 -2.11 -14.95 8.79
CA ALA A 16 -0.79 -15.29 9.27
C ALA A 16 -0.53 -14.69 10.67
N ARG A 17 0.24 -15.42 11.48
CA ARG A 17 0.68 -14.95 12.80
C ARG A 17 1.98 -14.14 12.74
N THR A 18 2.56 -14.05 11.54
CA THR A 18 3.73 -13.24 11.22
C THR A 18 3.35 -12.18 10.20
N PHE A 19 4.16 -11.15 10.10
CA PHE A 19 3.99 -10.08 9.13
C PHE A 19 5.32 -9.81 8.40
N HIS A 20 5.25 -9.47 7.13
CA HIS A 20 6.39 -9.05 6.32
C HIS A 20 6.33 -7.57 5.98
N THR A 21 5.18 -6.95 6.18
CA THR A 21 4.95 -5.52 6.02
C THR A 21 4.48 -4.91 7.34
N LEU A 22 5.15 -3.86 7.78
CA LEU A 22 4.80 -3.07 8.96
C LEU A 22 4.69 -1.60 8.55
N VAL A 23 3.48 -1.05 8.59
CA VAL A 23 3.27 0.36 8.26
C VAL A 23 3.37 1.21 9.52
N LEU A 24 4.21 2.23 9.49
CA LEU A 24 4.40 3.18 10.59
C LEU A 24 3.99 4.58 10.16
N GLN A 25 3.12 5.21 10.94
CA GLN A 25 2.71 6.59 10.73
C GLN A 25 3.59 7.53 11.57
N PRO A 26 4.69 8.09 11.00
CA PRO A 26 5.59 8.96 11.76
C PRO A 26 4.93 10.28 12.14
N THR A 27 3.92 10.70 11.37
CA THR A 27 3.09 11.87 11.64
C THR A 27 1.70 11.71 11.05
N SER A 28 0.68 12.26 11.72
CA SER A 28 -0.66 12.38 11.15
C SER A 28 -0.77 13.50 10.12
N PHE A 29 0.15 14.47 10.15
CA PHE A 29 0.09 15.69 9.35
C PHE A 29 0.49 15.46 7.90
N CYS A 30 -0.30 16.03 6.97
CA CYS A 30 0.08 16.15 5.56
C CYS A 30 0.09 17.62 5.14
N ASN A 31 1.09 18.01 4.37
CA ASN A 31 1.19 19.34 3.77
C ASN A 31 0.34 19.49 2.51
N LEU A 32 -0.27 18.40 2.01
CA LEU A 32 -1.25 18.39 0.94
C LEU A 32 -2.66 18.15 1.47
N ASP A 33 -3.64 18.44 0.61
CA ASP A 33 -5.07 18.18 0.84
C ASP A 33 -5.70 17.62 -0.44
N CYS A 34 -5.21 16.44 -0.86
CA CYS A 34 -5.69 15.75 -2.07
C CYS A 34 -7.19 15.44 -1.96
N THR A 35 -7.93 15.62 -3.06
CA THR A 35 -9.40 15.53 -3.06
C THR A 35 -9.95 14.14 -2.75
N TYR A 36 -9.18 13.08 -3.05
CA TYR A 36 -9.53 11.67 -2.80
C TYR A 36 -8.87 11.11 -1.53
N CYS A 37 -8.19 11.94 -0.71
CA CYS A 37 -7.44 11.43 0.43
C CYS A 37 -8.36 10.92 1.54
N TYR A 38 -8.26 9.64 1.85
CA TYR A 38 -9.03 8.97 2.91
C TYR A 38 -8.54 9.30 4.32
N LEU A 39 -7.28 9.75 4.49
CA LEU A 39 -6.64 9.87 5.79
C LEU A 39 -7.36 10.87 6.68
N PRO A 40 -7.89 10.45 7.85
CA PRO A 40 -8.46 11.36 8.82
C PRO A 40 -7.33 12.15 9.53
N ASP A 41 -7.69 13.26 10.18
CA ASP A 41 -6.78 14.07 11.01
C ASP A 41 -5.52 14.62 10.31
N ARG A 42 -5.43 14.52 8.98
CA ARG A 42 -4.25 14.98 8.20
C ARG A 42 -3.93 16.46 8.34
N ARG A 43 -4.79 17.23 9.02
CA ARG A 43 -4.56 18.65 9.34
C ARG A 43 -3.94 18.85 10.72
N THR A 44 -3.91 17.83 11.56
CA THR A 44 -3.39 17.89 12.92
C THR A 44 -1.97 17.37 12.96
N ARG A 45 -1.04 18.15 13.49
CA ARG A 45 0.36 17.72 13.61
C ARG A 45 0.56 16.92 14.90
N ARG A 46 0.69 15.62 14.74
CA ARG A 46 1.10 14.68 15.79
C ARG A 46 2.30 13.91 15.29
N LEU A 47 3.26 13.63 16.14
CA LEU A 47 4.49 12.92 15.79
C LEU A 47 4.58 11.62 16.59
N MET A 48 5.07 10.58 15.94
CA MET A 48 5.44 9.33 16.61
C MET A 48 6.57 9.59 17.60
N THR A 49 6.57 8.88 18.72
CA THR A 49 7.61 8.95 19.72
C THR A 49 8.60 7.78 19.57
N VAL A 50 9.84 7.97 20.04
CA VAL A 50 10.86 6.90 20.00
C VAL A 50 10.42 5.63 20.73
N PRO A 51 9.73 5.68 21.88
CA PRO A 51 9.19 4.47 22.50
C PRO A 51 8.25 3.66 21.61
N VAL A 52 7.41 4.30 20.78
CA VAL A 52 6.55 3.59 19.82
C VAL A 52 7.39 2.88 18.76
N ALA A 53 8.36 3.57 18.16
CA ALA A 53 9.28 2.98 17.18
C ALA A 53 10.09 1.82 17.78
N ALA A 54 10.57 1.97 19.01
CA ALA A 54 11.32 0.92 19.73
C ALA A 54 10.44 -0.33 20.00
N ALA A 55 9.18 -0.15 20.40
CA ALA A 55 8.25 -1.26 20.60
C ALA A 55 7.94 -1.99 19.27
N CYS A 56 7.87 -1.27 18.16
CA CYS A 56 7.74 -1.85 16.83
C CYS A 56 8.98 -2.68 16.45
N ALA A 57 10.17 -2.12 16.60
CA ALA A 57 11.44 -2.83 16.34
C ALA A 57 11.56 -4.09 17.21
N GLN A 58 11.20 -4.01 18.49
CA GLN A 58 11.17 -5.17 19.38
C GLN A 58 10.19 -6.24 18.90
N SER A 59 9.05 -5.86 18.33
CA SER A 59 8.06 -6.80 17.78
C SER A 59 8.61 -7.52 16.54
N VAL A 60 9.35 -6.83 15.67
CA VAL A 60 10.05 -7.44 14.52
C VAL A 60 11.10 -8.43 15.01
N LYS A 61 11.93 -8.03 15.98
CA LYS A 61 12.96 -8.91 16.57
C LYS A 61 12.34 -10.17 17.20
N ARG A 62 11.25 -10.01 17.95
CA ARG A 62 10.53 -11.10 18.61
C ARG A 62 9.89 -12.09 17.63
N GLN A 63 9.43 -11.62 16.48
CA GLN A 63 8.86 -12.47 15.44
C GLN A 63 9.86 -13.47 14.89
N GLY A 64 11.14 -13.10 14.76
CA GLY A 64 12.21 -13.98 14.28
C GLY A 64 11.96 -14.52 12.87
N SER A 65 11.36 -13.74 11.98
CA SER A 65 11.06 -14.15 10.60
C SER A 65 12.36 -14.48 9.85
N PRO A 66 12.39 -15.55 9.04
CA PRO A 66 13.51 -15.82 8.14
C PRO A 66 13.58 -14.84 6.95
N HIS A 67 12.53 -14.08 6.73
CA HIS A 67 12.45 -13.07 5.68
C HIS A 67 12.47 -11.67 6.28
N PRO A 68 13.08 -10.69 5.59
CA PRO A 68 13.08 -9.31 6.05
C PRO A 68 11.67 -8.74 6.15
N VAL A 69 11.46 -7.83 7.10
CA VAL A 69 10.23 -7.06 7.26
C VAL A 69 10.42 -5.71 6.58
N SER A 70 9.53 -5.36 5.65
CA SER A 70 9.41 -4.02 5.08
C SER A 70 8.76 -3.10 6.10
N VAL A 71 9.51 -2.14 6.61
CA VAL A 71 9.02 -1.07 7.49
C VAL A 71 8.68 0.14 6.61
N VAL A 72 7.39 0.32 6.36
CA VAL A 72 6.86 1.35 5.44
C VAL A 72 6.48 2.59 6.24
N TRP A 73 7.23 3.66 6.08
CA TRP A 73 6.94 4.98 6.66
C TRP A 73 5.89 5.67 5.79
N HIS A 74 4.65 5.71 6.29
CA HIS A 74 3.48 6.15 5.54
C HIS A 74 2.43 6.78 6.47
N GLY A 75 1.42 7.43 5.88
CA GLY A 75 0.35 8.10 6.61
C GLY A 75 0.71 9.55 6.95
N GLY A 76 -0.14 10.51 6.58
CA GLY A 76 0.22 11.90 6.44
C GLY A 76 1.26 12.10 5.35
N GLU A 77 2.19 13.02 5.57
CA GLU A 77 3.37 13.14 4.72
C GLU A 77 4.62 12.93 5.59
N PRO A 78 5.31 11.78 5.47
CA PRO A 78 6.44 11.45 6.31
C PRO A 78 7.56 12.49 6.28
N THR A 79 7.78 13.16 5.15
CA THR A 79 8.82 14.20 5.01
C THR A 79 8.49 15.52 5.72
N THR A 80 7.29 15.64 6.30
CA THR A 80 6.97 16.74 7.24
C THR A 80 7.48 16.48 8.66
N THR A 81 7.91 15.24 8.96
CA THR A 81 8.61 14.91 10.19
C THR A 81 10.02 15.54 10.15
N PRO A 82 10.46 16.27 11.18
CA PRO A 82 11.82 16.79 11.19
C PRO A 82 12.87 15.69 11.00
N LEU A 83 13.89 15.94 10.17
CA LEU A 83 14.95 14.95 9.86
C LEU A 83 15.61 14.36 11.11
N GLY A 84 15.84 15.19 12.14
CA GLY A 84 16.38 14.72 13.43
C GLY A 84 15.46 13.72 14.10
N THR A 85 14.18 14.05 14.17
CA THR A 85 13.15 13.16 14.74
C THR A 85 13.05 11.86 13.95
N LEU A 86 13.05 11.92 12.60
CA LEU A 86 13.01 10.67 11.82
C LEU A 86 14.24 9.79 12.09
N ARG A 87 15.45 10.38 12.21
CA ARG A 87 16.65 9.61 12.60
C ARG A 87 16.50 8.94 13.97
N GLU A 88 15.91 9.64 14.94
CA GLU A 88 15.61 9.06 16.25
C GLU A 88 14.62 7.89 16.16
N LEU A 89 13.62 7.97 15.27
CA LEU A 89 12.67 6.89 15.02
C LEU A 89 13.30 5.70 14.28
N LEU A 90 14.32 5.93 13.44
CA LEU A 90 15.04 4.88 12.72
C LEU A 90 16.03 4.13 13.63
N ALA A 91 16.60 4.80 14.63
CA ALA A 91 17.64 4.25 15.48
C ALA A 91 17.29 2.87 16.11
N PRO A 92 16.05 2.61 16.62
CA PRO A 92 15.70 1.30 17.16
C PRO A 92 15.72 0.15 16.14
N PHE A 93 15.66 0.44 14.84
CA PHE A 93 15.67 -0.56 13.77
C PHE A 93 17.06 -0.83 13.19
N GLU A 94 18.08 -0.07 13.58
CA GLU A 94 19.38 -0.08 12.88
C GLU A 94 20.10 -1.44 12.98
N GLU A 95 20.08 -2.10 14.14
CA GLU A 95 20.62 -3.47 14.28
C GLU A 95 19.92 -4.46 13.35
N LEU A 96 18.58 -4.35 13.24
CA LEU A 96 17.77 -5.21 12.37
C LEU A 96 18.02 -4.93 10.89
N ARG A 97 18.20 -3.64 10.52
CA ARG A 97 18.54 -3.26 9.14
C ARG A 97 19.91 -3.80 8.75
N GLN A 98 20.93 -3.57 9.59
CA GLN A 98 22.29 -4.03 9.32
C GLN A 98 22.40 -5.57 9.23
N SER A 99 21.56 -6.29 9.97
CA SER A 99 21.46 -7.77 9.87
C SER A 99 20.57 -8.27 8.73
N GLY A 100 19.98 -7.36 7.91
CA GLY A 100 19.10 -7.70 6.80
C GLY A 100 17.70 -8.17 7.22
N GLN A 101 17.31 -8.00 8.47
CA GLN A 101 15.97 -8.37 8.98
C GLN A 101 14.92 -7.29 8.73
N VAL A 102 15.34 -6.05 8.46
CA VAL A 102 14.47 -4.92 8.15
C VAL A 102 14.95 -4.22 6.88
N ARG A 103 14.00 -3.80 6.05
CA ARG A 103 14.16 -2.82 4.97
C ARG A 103 13.28 -1.62 5.25
N HIS A 104 13.78 -0.43 4.98
CA HIS A 104 13.00 0.78 5.11
C HIS A 104 12.40 1.19 3.77
N GLU A 105 11.11 1.46 3.79
CA GLU A 105 10.38 2.02 2.67
C GLU A 105 9.72 3.34 3.10
N ILE A 106 9.56 4.28 2.20
CA ILE A 106 8.83 5.52 2.46
C ILE A 106 7.91 5.85 1.30
N GLN A 107 6.66 6.21 1.61
CA GLN A 107 5.73 6.75 0.62
C GLN A 107 5.58 8.25 0.84
N THR A 108 5.95 9.06 -0.14
CA THR A 108 5.96 10.52 -0.03
C THR A 108 5.32 11.20 -1.24
N ASN A 109 4.75 12.39 -1.04
CA ASN A 109 4.33 13.27 -2.14
C ASN A 109 5.51 14.02 -2.79
N ALA A 110 6.72 13.82 -2.33
CA ALA A 110 7.98 14.38 -2.78
C ALA A 110 8.11 15.91 -2.79
N THR A 111 7.09 16.67 -2.37
CA THR A 111 7.11 18.15 -2.44
C THR A 111 8.13 18.81 -1.52
N LEU A 112 8.64 18.08 -0.52
CA LEU A 112 9.62 18.56 0.47
C LEU A 112 11.01 17.92 0.31
N ILE A 113 11.17 17.04 -0.69
CA ILE A 113 12.46 16.38 -0.96
C ILE A 113 13.53 17.42 -1.33
N ASN A 114 14.68 17.30 -0.68
CA ASN A 114 15.88 18.06 -0.92
C ASN A 114 17.11 17.18 -0.69
N GLN A 115 18.32 17.71 -0.90
CA GLN A 115 19.57 16.95 -0.77
C GLN A 115 19.72 16.24 0.59
N ARG A 116 19.30 16.86 1.70
CA ARG A 116 19.41 16.25 3.04
C ARG A 116 18.50 15.03 3.20
N TRP A 117 17.33 15.01 2.54
CA TRP A 117 16.48 13.84 2.47
C TRP A 117 17.11 12.72 1.64
N CYS A 118 17.71 13.06 0.50
CA CYS A 118 18.43 12.08 -0.33
C CYS A 118 19.59 11.43 0.41
N GLU A 119 20.37 12.22 1.17
CA GLU A 119 21.45 11.73 2.03
C GLU A 119 20.93 10.77 3.11
N LEU A 120 19.77 11.08 3.72
CA LEU A 120 19.16 10.17 4.70
C LEU A 120 18.70 8.88 4.02
N PHE A 121 18.05 8.97 2.87
CA PHE A 121 17.58 7.79 2.14
C PHE A 121 18.73 6.89 1.71
N ALA A 122 19.82 7.46 1.24
CA ALA A 122 21.02 6.71 0.91
C ALA A 122 21.67 6.05 2.14
N ALA A 123 21.78 6.78 3.26
CA ALA A 123 22.40 6.28 4.48
C ALA A 123 21.65 5.10 5.12
N TYR A 124 20.33 5.08 5.01
CA TYR A 124 19.46 4.03 5.56
C TYR A 124 18.92 3.08 4.51
N GLU A 125 19.40 3.17 3.26
CA GLU A 125 19.02 2.30 2.13
C GLU A 125 17.51 2.24 1.90
N PHE A 126 16.86 3.41 1.91
CA PHE A 126 15.41 3.48 1.71
C PHE A 126 14.98 3.10 0.29
N GLU A 127 13.93 2.30 0.19
CA GLU A 127 13.12 2.21 -1.02
C GLU A 127 12.10 3.36 -1.02
N VAL A 128 12.16 4.22 -2.05
CA VAL A 128 11.35 5.44 -2.10
C VAL A 128 10.17 5.25 -3.05
N GLY A 129 8.96 5.42 -2.51
CA GLY A 129 7.73 5.55 -3.27
C GLY A 129 7.32 7.02 -3.39
N VAL A 130 7.02 7.47 -4.59
CA VAL A 130 6.52 8.83 -4.85
C VAL A 130 5.08 8.78 -5.32
N SER A 131 4.25 9.66 -4.76
CA SER A 131 2.84 9.79 -5.15
C SER A 131 2.66 10.95 -6.12
N ILE A 132 2.34 10.64 -7.39
CA ILE A 132 1.98 11.61 -8.44
C ILE A 132 1.06 10.94 -9.46
N ASP A 133 0.03 11.66 -9.92
CA ASP A 133 -1.02 11.09 -10.75
C ASP A 133 -0.86 11.38 -12.26
N GLY A 134 0.24 12.02 -12.65
CA GLY A 134 0.55 12.30 -14.03
C GLY A 134 1.01 13.75 -14.29
N PRO A 135 1.20 14.13 -15.54
CA PRO A 135 1.60 15.48 -15.92
C PRO A 135 0.45 16.47 -15.81
N GLY A 136 0.78 17.74 -15.55
CA GLY A 136 -0.14 18.87 -15.67
C GLY A 136 -1.50 18.66 -15.01
N ALA A 137 -2.54 18.69 -15.83
CA ALA A 137 -3.93 18.57 -15.40
C ALA A 137 -4.30 17.15 -14.90
N LEU A 138 -3.54 16.11 -15.25
CA LEU A 138 -3.78 14.76 -14.73
C LEU A 138 -3.49 14.66 -13.24
N ASN A 139 -2.63 15.53 -12.71
CA ASN A 139 -2.32 15.63 -11.27
C ASN A 139 -3.22 16.62 -10.50
N ARG A 140 -4.36 17.03 -11.05
CA ARG A 140 -5.23 18.12 -10.51
C ARG A 140 -5.76 17.85 -9.12
N ASN A 141 -5.90 16.57 -8.74
CA ASN A 141 -6.44 16.16 -7.46
C ASN A 141 -5.43 16.29 -6.31
N ARG A 142 -4.13 16.48 -6.61
CA ARG A 142 -3.07 16.67 -5.60
C ARG A 142 -2.83 18.16 -5.37
N LEU A 143 -3.58 18.71 -4.45
CA LEU A 143 -3.54 20.12 -4.09
C LEU A 143 -2.80 20.33 -2.77
N ASP A 144 -2.21 21.50 -2.60
CA ASP A 144 -1.77 21.91 -1.28
C ASP A 144 -2.97 22.41 -0.44
N ARG A 145 -2.71 22.75 0.81
CA ARG A 145 -3.76 23.17 1.75
C ARG A 145 -4.40 24.52 1.41
N ALA A 146 -3.82 25.27 0.49
CA ALA A 146 -4.38 26.50 -0.06
C ALA A 146 -5.11 26.28 -1.39
N GLY A 147 -5.22 25.01 -1.85
CA GLY A 147 -5.87 24.64 -3.10
C GLY A 147 -4.99 24.82 -4.35
N ASN A 148 -3.68 25.04 -4.20
CA ASN A 148 -2.80 25.20 -5.34
C ASN A 148 -2.29 23.85 -5.87
N PRO A 149 -2.09 23.70 -7.20
CA PRO A 149 -1.48 22.51 -7.79
C PRO A 149 -0.07 22.23 -7.26
N THR A 150 0.25 20.98 -7.05
CA THR A 150 1.55 20.57 -6.47
C THR A 150 2.51 19.93 -7.47
N THR A 151 2.10 19.69 -8.71
CA THR A 151 2.85 18.97 -9.76
C THR A 151 4.29 19.47 -9.89
N ALA A 152 4.48 20.78 -10.03
CA ALA A 152 5.83 21.36 -10.20
C ALA A 152 6.74 21.12 -8.98
N ARG A 153 6.18 21.10 -7.75
CA ARG A 153 6.94 20.83 -6.53
C ARG A 153 7.31 19.34 -6.43
N THR A 154 6.37 18.46 -6.74
CA THR A 154 6.60 17.01 -6.79
C THR A 154 7.68 16.66 -7.81
N LEU A 155 7.58 17.17 -9.04
CA LEU A 155 8.58 16.95 -10.09
C LEU A 155 9.98 17.48 -9.73
N ARG A 156 10.07 18.60 -8.98
CA ARG A 156 11.37 19.04 -8.44
C ARG A 156 11.95 18.03 -7.46
N GLY A 157 11.14 17.53 -6.53
CA GLY A 157 11.58 16.51 -5.57
C GLY A 157 12.04 15.23 -6.27
N MET A 158 11.30 14.77 -7.28
CA MET A 158 11.66 13.60 -8.10
C MET A 158 12.98 13.82 -8.85
N ARG A 159 13.20 15.01 -9.40
CA ARG A 159 14.46 15.38 -10.04
C ARG A 159 15.61 15.35 -9.04
N THR A 160 15.43 15.89 -7.84
CA THR A 160 16.43 15.85 -6.77
C THR A 160 16.79 14.40 -6.39
N LEU A 161 15.81 13.50 -6.31
CA LEU A 161 16.06 12.06 -6.09
C LEU A 161 16.91 11.47 -7.24
N ALA A 162 16.55 11.74 -8.48
CA ALA A 162 17.27 11.23 -9.65
C ALA A 162 18.72 11.75 -9.71
N GLU A 163 18.95 13.04 -9.49
CA GLU A 163 20.27 13.68 -9.43
C GLU A 163 21.13 13.09 -8.30
N ALA A 164 20.52 12.77 -7.16
CA ALA A 164 21.19 12.10 -6.05
C ALA A 164 21.34 10.58 -6.24
N LYS A 165 20.92 10.02 -7.39
CA LYS A 165 20.93 8.58 -7.69
C LYS A 165 20.13 7.74 -6.69
N VAL A 166 19.08 8.31 -6.11
CA VAL A 166 18.10 7.61 -5.30
C VAL A 166 16.94 7.22 -6.21
N PRO A 167 16.85 5.97 -6.65
CA PRO A 167 15.76 5.53 -7.51
C PRO A 167 14.46 5.47 -6.73
N TYR A 168 13.35 5.61 -7.45
CA TYR A 168 12.03 5.59 -6.83
C TYR A 168 11.01 4.82 -7.69
N SER A 169 9.99 4.32 -7.03
CA SER A 169 8.76 3.83 -7.66
C SER A 169 7.67 4.88 -7.55
N VAL A 170 6.65 4.78 -8.39
CA VAL A 170 5.51 5.72 -8.37
C VAL A 170 4.23 5.00 -8.00
N ILE A 171 3.38 5.66 -7.20
CA ILE A 171 1.95 5.35 -7.10
C ILE A 171 1.19 6.48 -7.78
N CYS A 172 0.40 6.11 -8.79
CA CYS A 172 -0.49 6.97 -9.55
C CYS A 172 -1.94 6.60 -9.25
N VAL A 173 -2.73 7.51 -8.71
CA VAL A 173 -4.18 7.33 -8.56
C VAL A 173 -4.86 7.71 -9.88
N VAL A 174 -5.59 6.75 -10.44
CA VAL A 174 -6.35 6.91 -11.69
C VAL A 174 -7.80 7.17 -11.35
N THR A 175 -8.28 8.35 -11.67
CA THR A 175 -9.64 8.83 -11.36
C THR A 175 -10.53 8.77 -12.60
N PRO A 176 -11.86 8.95 -12.48
CA PRO A 176 -12.74 9.04 -13.64
C PRO A 176 -12.32 10.08 -14.67
N GLU A 177 -11.65 11.16 -14.23
CA GLU A 177 -11.19 12.21 -15.11
C GLU A 177 -9.86 11.90 -15.82
N THR A 178 -9.16 10.84 -15.39
CA THR A 178 -7.82 10.49 -15.91
C THR A 178 -7.74 9.09 -16.52
N ILE A 179 -8.79 8.27 -16.38
CA ILE A 179 -8.81 6.86 -16.81
C ILE A 179 -8.58 6.69 -18.32
N ASP A 180 -8.97 7.65 -19.14
CA ASP A 180 -8.84 7.58 -20.61
C ASP A 180 -7.43 8.00 -21.10
N HIS A 181 -6.52 8.35 -20.18
CA HIS A 181 -5.18 8.84 -20.50
C HIS A 181 -4.06 7.80 -20.29
N ALA A 182 -4.34 6.51 -20.54
CA ALA A 182 -3.36 5.45 -20.32
C ALA A 182 -2.03 5.67 -21.05
N ASP A 183 -2.07 6.09 -22.30
CA ASP A 183 -0.86 6.35 -23.10
C ASP A 183 -0.07 7.54 -22.57
N ASP A 184 -0.74 8.66 -22.31
CA ASP A 184 -0.10 9.86 -21.77
C ASP A 184 0.61 9.56 -20.43
N LEU A 185 0.00 8.70 -19.60
CA LEU A 185 0.57 8.28 -18.32
C LEU A 185 1.79 7.37 -18.52
N VAL A 186 1.72 6.39 -19.42
CA VAL A 186 2.85 5.50 -19.71
C VAL A 186 4.03 6.27 -20.27
N ASP A 187 3.79 7.18 -21.23
CA ASP A 187 4.84 8.01 -21.84
C ASP A 187 5.48 8.91 -20.78
N PHE A 188 4.65 9.60 -19.98
CA PHE A 188 5.14 10.47 -18.92
C PHE A 188 6.04 9.74 -17.91
N PHE A 189 5.60 8.59 -17.41
CA PHE A 189 6.37 7.85 -16.41
C PHE A 189 7.62 7.17 -17.00
N THR A 190 7.57 6.79 -18.26
CA THR A 190 8.74 6.27 -18.99
C THR A 190 9.85 7.31 -19.09
N ASP A 191 9.49 8.57 -19.32
CA ASP A 191 10.44 9.67 -19.51
C ASP A 191 11.00 10.24 -18.20
N LEU A 192 10.48 9.79 -17.03
CA LEU A 192 10.93 10.31 -15.73
C LEU A 192 12.26 9.70 -15.29
N PRO A 193 13.35 10.49 -15.18
CA PRO A 193 14.64 10.00 -14.71
C PRO A 193 14.53 9.39 -13.30
N GLY A 194 15.07 8.19 -13.14
CA GLY A 194 15.10 7.49 -11.85
C GLY A 194 13.82 6.74 -11.46
N CYS A 195 12.75 6.85 -12.25
CA CYS A 195 11.54 6.05 -12.08
C CYS A 195 11.81 4.59 -12.46
N ARG A 196 11.59 3.66 -11.53
CA ARG A 196 11.79 2.22 -11.76
C ARG A 196 10.51 1.51 -12.16
N SER A 197 9.40 1.89 -11.53
CA SER A 197 8.11 1.25 -11.76
C SER A 197 6.96 2.16 -11.37
N VAL A 198 5.78 1.85 -11.88
CA VAL A 198 4.53 2.54 -11.54
C VAL A 198 3.48 1.54 -11.10
N GLY A 199 2.81 1.80 -9.99
CA GLY A 199 1.56 1.16 -9.60
C GLY A 199 0.39 2.09 -9.93
N PHE A 200 -0.52 1.64 -10.77
CA PHE A 200 -1.74 2.37 -11.06
C PHE A 200 -2.84 1.93 -10.11
N ASN A 201 -3.23 2.82 -9.21
CA ASN A 201 -4.35 2.58 -8.29
C ASN A 201 -5.58 3.26 -8.86
N ILE A 202 -6.55 2.47 -9.36
CA ILE A 202 -7.86 3.03 -9.70
C ILE A 202 -8.50 3.57 -8.42
N GLU A 203 -9.04 4.80 -8.47
CA GLU A 203 -9.56 5.50 -7.30
C GLU A 203 -10.56 4.64 -6.53
N GLU A 204 -10.29 4.45 -5.26
CA GLU A 204 -11.10 3.65 -4.36
C GLU A 204 -12.12 4.50 -3.61
N GLN A 205 -13.24 3.90 -3.21
CA GLN A 205 -14.33 4.61 -2.51
C GLN A 205 -14.05 4.65 -1.00
N GLU A 206 -12.95 5.27 -0.61
CA GLU A 206 -12.50 5.32 0.79
C GLU A 206 -12.95 6.63 1.47
N GLY A 207 -14.21 6.67 1.88
CA GLY A 207 -14.74 7.80 2.66
C GLY A 207 -14.98 9.10 1.89
N THR A 208 -14.91 9.06 0.57
CA THR A 208 -15.25 10.20 -0.31
C THR A 208 -16.43 9.84 -1.20
N ALA A 209 -17.44 10.72 -1.27
CA ALA A 209 -18.59 10.54 -2.16
C ALA A 209 -18.26 11.00 -3.59
N ARG A 210 -17.28 10.34 -4.23
CA ARG A 210 -16.91 10.60 -5.63
C ARG A 210 -17.54 9.53 -6.54
N THR A 211 -17.79 9.91 -7.79
CA THR A 211 -18.27 8.95 -8.79
C THR A 211 -17.20 7.89 -9.04
N PRO A 212 -17.46 6.58 -8.90
CA PRO A 212 -16.47 5.55 -9.15
C PRO A 212 -16.14 5.45 -10.65
N VAL A 213 -14.94 4.96 -10.94
CA VAL A 213 -14.56 4.54 -12.30
C VAL A 213 -15.47 3.39 -12.73
N SER A 214 -15.98 3.43 -13.95
CA SER A 214 -16.79 2.33 -14.50
C SER A 214 -15.93 1.09 -14.82
N GLU A 215 -16.53 -0.09 -14.77
CA GLU A 215 -15.85 -1.34 -15.10
C GLU A 215 -15.33 -1.37 -16.54
N GLU A 216 -16.10 -0.80 -17.47
CA GLU A 216 -15.69 -0.71 -18.88
C GLU A 216 -14.48 0.21 -19.05
N ALA A 217 -14.50 1.40 -18.46
CA ALA A 217 -13.37 2.31 -18.54
C ALA A 217 -12.10 1.70 -17.90
N ALA A 218 -12.27 1.02 -16.76
CA ALA A 218 -11.17 0.30 -16.10
C ALA A 218 -10.64 -0.84 -16.99
N TYR A 219 -11.51 -1.60 -17.64
CA TYR A 219 -11.10 -2.65 -18.57
C TYR A 219 -10.29 -2.08 -19.73
N GLN A 220 -10.75 -1.00 -20.38
CA GLN A 220 -10.04 -0.36 -21.48
C GLN A 220 -8.69 0.19 -21.06
N PHE A 221 -8.62 0.79 -19.86
CA PHE A 221 -7.36 1.26 -19.28
C PHE A 221 -6.34 0.12 -19.11
N TRP A 222 -6.74 -0.98 -18.44
CA TRP A 222 -5.86 -2.14 -18.28
C TRP A 222 -5.49 -2.80 -19.60
N HIS A 223 -6.44 -2.91 -20.52
CA HIS A 223 -6.19 -3.43 -21.86
C HIS A 223 -5.09 -2.62 -22.57
N ARG A 224 -5.16 -1.28 -22.49
CA ARG A 224 -4.17 -0.42 -23.09
C ARG A 224 -2.78 -0.56 -22.41
N LEU A 225 -2.73 -0.64 -21.10
CA LEU A 225 -1.47 -0.87 -20.36
C LEU A 225 -0.81 -2.20 -20.71
N VAL A 226 -1.61 -3.28 -20.81
CA VAL A 226 -1.12 -4.60 -21.23
C VAL A 226 -0.60 -4.54 -22.66
N GLN A 227 -1.33 -3.89 -23.58
CA GLN A 227 -0.88 -3.69 -24.95
C GLN A 227 0.45 -2.94 -25.01
N ARG A 228 0.60 -1.83 -24.29
CA ARG A 228 1.86 -1.07 -24.22
C ARG A 228 3.03 -1.94 -23.72
N ARG A 229 2.77 -2.83 -22.77
CA ARG A 229 3.76 -3.78 -22.25
C ARG A 229 4.17 -4.82 -23.29
N ILE A 230 3.21 -5.34 -24.07
CA ILE A 230 3.44 -6.28 -25.20
C ILE A 230 4.22 -5.58 -26.32
N ASP A 231 3.90 -4.32 -26.62
CA ASP A 231 4.56 -3.51 -27.65
C ASP A 231 6.00 -3.10 -27.25
N GLY A 232 6.48 -3.52 -26.08
CA GLY A 232 7.87 -3.32 -25.65
C GLY A 232 8.11 -2.06 -24.85
N SER A 233 7.09 -1.43 -24.24
CA SER A 233 7.32 -0.35 -23.28
C SER A 233 8.30 -0.79 -22.19
N PRO A 234 9.35 -0.01 -21.90
CA PRO A 234 10.33 -0.35 -20.86
C PRO A 234 9.80 -0.11 -19.44
N LEU A 235 8.67 0.58 -19.30
CA LEU A 235 8.08 0.90 -18.00
C LEU A 235 7.60 -0.38 -17.30
N SER A 236 8.14 -0.64 -16.12
CA SER A 236 7.59 -1.67 -15.23
C SER A 236 6.27 -1.18 -14.64
N ILE A 237 5.20 -1.94 -14.87
CA ILE A 237 3.86 -1.65 -14.37
C ILE A 237 3.51 -2.71 -13.33
N ARG A 238 3.57 -2.34 -12.05
CA ARG A 238 3.49 -3.24 -10.90
C ARG A 238 2.38 -4.29 -10.99
N ASP A 239 1.16 -3.88 -11.36
CA ASP A 239 0.02 -4.78 -11.37
C ASP A 239 0.03 -5.74 -12.57
N VAL A 240 0.53 -5.28 -13.73
CA VAL A 240 0.72 -6.12 -14.94
C VAL A 240 1.86 -7.12 -14.70
N ASP A 241 2.99 -6.68 -14.17
CA ASP A 241 4.13 -7.54 -13.86
C ASP A 241 3.75 -8.60 -12.82
N ARG A 242 3.01 -8.21 -11.76
CA ARG A 242 2.46 -9.15 -10.76
C ARG A 242 1.57 -10.24 -11.38
N LEU A 243 0.74 -9.90 -12.36
CA LEU A 243 -0.08 -10.89 -13.05
C LEU A 243 0.79 -11.81 -13.94
N ALA A 244 1.79 -11.27 -14.62
CA ALA A 244 2.74 -12.08 -15.41
C ALA A 244 3.52 -13.06 -14.54
N ASP A 245 4.00 -12.63 -13.36
CA ASP A 245 4.67 -13.48 -12.38
C ASP A 245 3.73 -14.59 -11.88
N TYR A 246 2.48 -14.24 -11.53
CA TYR A 246 1.48 -15.22 -11.13
C TYR A 246 1.25 -16.28 -12.21
N LEU A 247 1.10 -15.89 -13.47
CA LEU A 247 0.92 -16.82 -14.58
C LEU A 247 2.13 -17.75 -14.74
N THR A 248 3.33 -17.23 -14.55
CA THR A 248 4.57 -18.00 -14.62
C THR A 248 4.65 -19.04 -13.50
N VAL A 249 4.36 -18.64 -12.27
CA VAL A 249 4.35 -19.52 -11.09
C VAL A 249 3.28 -20.60 -11.22
N THR A 250 2.09 -20.23 -11.69
CA THR A 250 0.97 -21.19 -11.89
C THR A 250 1.28 -22.20 -12.98
N ARG A 251 1.90 -21.80 -14.08
CA ARG A 251 2.35 -22.71 -15.16
C ARG A 251 3.39 -23.72 -14.64
N ALA A 252 4.20 -23.32 -13.65
CA ALA A 252 5.14 -24.23 -13.00
C ALA A 252 4.48 -25.19 -11.98
N GLY A 253 3.14 -25.15 -11.84
CA GLY A 253 2.40 -26.01 -10.92
C GLY A 253 2.52 -25.60 -9.45
N LEU A 254 3.06 -24.41 -9.17
CA LEU A 254 3.17 -23.89 -7.81
C LEU A 254 1.87 -23.18 -7.42
N VAL A 255 1.28 -23.60 -6.33
CA VAL A 255 0.06 -23.00 -5.75
C VAL A 255 0.46 -22.15 -4.56
N ASN A 256 -0.09 -20.95 -4.48
CA ASN A 256 0.11 -20.11 -3.30
C ASN A 256 -1.03 -20.34 -2.30
N ASP A 257 -0.79 -21.24 -1.34
CA ASP A 257 -1.71 -21.57 -0.24
C ASP A 257 -1.38 -20.82 1.06
N ALA A 258 -0.53 -19.79 0.98
CA ALA A 258 -0.15 -19.02 2.15
C ALA A 258 -1.38 -18.34 2.81
N PRO A 259 -1.43 -18.26 4.15
CA PRO A 259 -2.44 -17.51 4.86
C PRO A 259 -2.39 -16.03 4.45
N TYR A 260 -3.52 -15.33 4.62
CA TYR A 260 -3.58 -13.89 4.34
C TYR A 260 -2.60 -13.14 5.26
N GLU A 261 -1.71 -12.36 4.66
CA GLU A 261 -0.73 -11.59 5.43
C GLU A 261 -1.43 -10.40 6.10
N PRO A 262 -1.36 -10.26 7.43
CA PRO A 262 -1.79 -9.06 8.09
C PRO A 262 -0.80 -7.93 7.75
N ILE A 263 -1.32 -6.72 7.62
CA ILE A 263 -0.52 -5.52 7.43
C ILE A 263 -0.67 -4.66 8.70
N PRO A 264 0.05 -4.98 9.80
CA PRO A 264 -0.03 -4.17 11.00
C PRO A 264 0.34 -2.72 10.67
N THR A 265 -0.55 -1.80 11.00
CA THR A 265 -0.33 -0.38 10.81
C THR A 265 -0.40 0.31 12.16
N VAL A 266 0.67 1.03 12.49
CA VAL A 266 0.88 1.63 13.81
C VAL A 266 0.81 3.15 13.70
N SER A 267 -0.13 3.75 14.43
CA SER A 267 -0.27 5.19 14.52
C SER A 267 0.85 5.85 15.34
N TRP A 268 0.91 7.16 15.25
CA TRP A 268 1.87 7.99 15.99
C TRP A 268 1.82 7.76 17.53
N ASP A 269 0.70 7.32 18.09
CA ASP A 269 0.47 7.04 19.54
C ASP A 269 0.58 5.54 19.89
N GLY A 270 0.95 4.70 18.92
CA GLY A 270 1.16 3.28 19.11
C GLY A 270 -0.07 2.39 18.95
N ASN A 271 -1.24 2.94 18.60
CA ASN A 271 -2.41 2.11 18.28
C ASN A 271 -2.17 1.32 17.00
N VAL A 272 -2.64 0.07 16.99
CA VAL A 272 -2.45 -0.86 15.89
C VAL A 272 -3.78 -1.19 15.25
N VAL A 273 -3.85 -1.08 13.93
CA VAL A 273 -4.91 -1.69 13.11
C VAL A 273 -4.30 -2.83 12.27
N LEU A 274 -5.13 -3.78 11.87
CA LEU A 274 -4.73 -4.91 11.02
C LEU A 274 -5.44 -4.83 9.68
N LEU A 275 -4.98 -5.61 8.70
CA LEU A 275 -5.57 -5.88 7.38
C LEU A 275 -5.44 -4.74 6.37
N SER A 276 -5.54 -3.49 6.79
CA SER A 276 -5.57 -2.36 5.85
C SER A 276 -5.15 -1.07 6.55
N PRO A 277 -4.13 -0.34 6.05
CA PRO A 277 -3.71 0.95 6.60
C PRO A 277 -4.81 2.01 6.62
N GLU A 278 -5.74 1.93 5.69
CA GLU A 278 -6.86 2.86 5.51
C GLU A 278 -7.84 2.87 6.69
N LEU A 279 -7.86 1.80 7.49
CA LEU A 279 -8.67 1.70 8.70
C LEU A 279 -8.11 2.54 9.86
N LEU A 280 -6.85 2.99 9.76
CA LEU A 280 -6.21 3.73 10.84
C LEU A 280 -6.86 5.11 11.05
N GLY A 281 -7.41 5.32 12.27
CA GLY A 281 -8.07 6.56 12.64
C GLY A 281 -9.55 6.65 12.25
N VAL A 282 -10.07 5.70 11.50
CA VAL A 282 -11.50 5.58 11.20
C VAL A 282 -12.26 5.26 12.49
N LYS A 283 -13.41 5.90 12.67
CA LYS A 283 -14.26 5.74 13.85
C LYS A 283 -15.49 4.91 13.51
N ASP A 284 -15.53 3.72 14.08
CA ASP A 284 -16.70 2.84 14.04
C ASP A 284 -16.77 2.00 15.32
N PRO A 285 -17.62 2.39 16.28
CA PRO A 285 -17.75 1.68 17.56
C PRO A 285 -18.15 0.20 17.40
N GLN A 286 -18.83 -0.16 16.30
CA GLN A 286 -19.23 -1.55 16.01
C GLN A 286 -18.02 -2.46 15.88
N TYR A 287 -16.90 -1.92 15.38
CA TYR A 287 -15.63 -2.62 15.19
C TYR A 287 -14.53 -2.17 16.16
N GLY A 288 -14.91 -1.44 17.24
CA GLY A 288 -13.95 -0.91 18.22
C GLY A 288 -12.95 0.05 17.59
N ASP A 289 -13.40 0.89 16.64
CA ASP A 289 -12.56 1.80 15.87
C ASP A 289 -11.39 1.07 15.16
N PHE A 290 -11.55 -0.21 14.87
CA PHE A 290 -10.57 -1.13 14.26
C PHE A 290 -9.27 -1.31 15.07
N ILE A 291 -9.23 -0.84 16.32
CA ILE A 291 -8.04 -0.94 17.17
C ILE A 291 -7.84 -2.38 17.63
N ALA A 292 -6.78 -3.01 17.13
CA ALA A 292 -6.38 -4.38 17.51
C ALA A 292 -5.60 -4.41 18.84
N GLY A 293 -4.93 -3.31 19.17
CA GLY A 293 -4.09 -3.17 20.36
C GLY A 293 -3.25 -1.92 20.35
N ASN A 294 -2.26 -1.86 21.24
CA ASN A 294 -1.29 -0.76 21.28
C ASN A 294 0.11 -1.30 21.58
N VAL A 295 1.11 -0.94 20.76
CA VAL A 295 2.49 -1.48 20.85
C VAL A 295 3.20 -1.12 22.15
N LEU A 296 2.81 -0.06 22.83
CA LEU A 296 3.35 0.31 24.14
C LEU A 296 2.85 -0.57 25.29
N ARG A 297 1.80 -1.38 25.05
CA ARG A 297 1.20 -2.29 26.04
C ARG A 297 1.53 -3.74 25.76
N GLN A 298 1.66 -4.12 24.49
CA GLN A 298 1.88 -5.49 24.09
C GLN A 298 2.54 -5.53 22.70
N PRO A 299 3.44 -6.48 22.41
CA PRO A 299 4.06 -6.59 21.10
C PRO A 299 3.06 -6.98 20.00
N ILE A 300 3.37 -6.63 18.75
CA ILE A 300 2.51 -6.92 17.58
C ILE A 300 2.26 -8.44 17.45
N THR A 301 3.23 -9.27 17.79
CA THR A 301 3.08 -10.73 17.79
C THR A 301 1.95 -11.22 18.69
N ASP A 302 1.77 -10.61 19.87
CA ASP A 302 0.71 -10.97 20.80
C ASP A 302 -0.65 -10.41 20.34
N ILE A 303 -0.66 -9.23 19.68
CA ILE A 303 -1.85 -8.69 19.01
C ILE A 303 -2.31 -9.66 17.91
N LEU A 304 -1.41 -10.13 17.06
CA LEU A 304 -1.70 -11.07 15.98
C LEU A 304 -2.18 -12.43 16.49
N ALA A 305 -1.62 -12.92 17.61
CA ALA A 305 -2.08 -14.16 18.23
C ALA A 305 -3.55 -14.13 18.64
N ARG A 306 -4.09 -12.93 18.91
CA ARG A 306 -5.49 -12.67 19.29
C ARG A 306 -6.32 -12.03 18.18
N ALA A 307 -5.80 -11.95 16.95
CA ALA A 307 -6.52 -11.33 15.83
C ALA A 307 -7.89 -11.98 15.56
N GLY A 308 -8.02 -13.28 15.85
CA GLY A 308 -9.29 -14.00 15.75
C GLY A 308 -10.39 -13.55 16.72
N ASP A 309 -10.05 -12.78 17.76
CA ASP A 309 -11.03 -12.20 18.69
C ASP A 309 -11.66 -10.91 18.15
N LEU A 310 -11.09 -10.34 17.08
CA LEU A 310 -11.52 -9.08 16.48
C LEU A 310 -12.63 -9.34 15.45
N ARG A 311 -13.78 -8.69 15.64
CA ARG A 311 -14.93 -8.86 14.76
C ARG A 311 -14.61 -8.59 13.29
N TYR A 312 -13.93 -7.48 12.97
CA TYR A 312 -13.61 -7.14 11.59
C TYR A 312 -12.64 -8.15 10.94
N VAL A 313 -11.80 -8.80 11.73
CA VAL A 313 -10.88 -9.85 11.25
C VAL A 313 -11.66 -11.14 10.97
N THR A 314 -12.56 -11.56 11.86
CA THR A 314 -13.38 -12.75 11.65
C THR A 314 -14.35 -12.60 10.48
N GLU A 315 -14.97 -11.42 10.32
CA GLU A 315 -15.81 -11.11 9.16
C GLU A 315 -14.98 -11.13 7.86
N PHE A 316 -13.76 -10.58 7.87
CA PHE A 316 -12.89 -10.61 6.70
C PHE A 316 -12.51 -12.03 6.28
N ILE A 317 -12.13 -12.88 7.24
CA ILE A 317 -11.86 -14.31 6.99
C ILE A 317 -13.08 -15.01 6.39
N ALA A 318 -14.28 -14.75 6.92
CA ALA A 318 -15.51 -15.29 6.35
C ALA A 318 -15.71 -14.85 4.89
N GLY A 319 -15.49 -13.57 4.60
CA GLY A 319 -15.53 -13.05 3.24
C GLY A 319 -14.45 -13.62 2.31
N LEU A 320 -13.25 -13.93 2.82
CA LEU A 320 -12.21 -14.62 2.05
C LEU A 320 -12.64 -16.05 1.67
N ASN A 321 -13.25 -16.78 2.60
CA ASN A 321 -13.77 -18.12 2.33
C ASN A 321 -14.87 -18.12 1.28
N GLU A 322 -15.77 -17.13 1.33
CA GLU A 322 -16.78 -16.91 0.31
C GLU A 322 -16.17 -16.60 -1.06
N CYS A 323 -15.12 -15.78 -1.12
CA CYS A 323 -14.37 -15.53 -2.35
C CYS A 323 -13.71 -16.82 -2.86
N ALA A 324 -13.05 -17.59 -2.00
CA ALA A 324 -12.36 -18.82 -2.36
C ALA A 324 -13.32 -19.86 -2.97
N SER A 325 -14.56 -19.92 -2.45
CA SER A 325 -15.56 -20.90 -2.88
C SER A 325 -16.27 -20.53 -4.19
N HIS A 326 -16.37 -19.22 -4.52
CA HIS A 326 -17.27 -18.77 -5.58
C HIS A 326 -16.61 -17.89 -6.66
N CYS A 327 -15.41 -17.32 -6.39
CA CYS A 327 -14.80 -16.37 -7.30
C CYS A 327 -13.73 -17.02 -8.18
N THR A 328 -13.90 -17.01 -9.48
CA THR A 328 -12.95 -17.57 -10.46
C THR A 328 -11.61 -16.82 -10.48
N PHE A 329 -11.57 -15.60 -9.98
CA PHE A 329 -10.35 -14.78 -9.89
C PHE A 329 -9.60 -14.95 -8.56
N TYR A 330 -10.11 -15.78 -7.63
CA TYR A 330 -9.56 -15.87 -6.29
C TYR A 330 -8.10 -16.33 -6.26
N SER A 331 -7.72 -17.29 -7.12
CA SER A 331 -6.36 -17.81 -7.20
C SER A 331 -5.30 -16.73 -7.45
N PHE A 332 -5.63 -15.71 -8.25
CA PHE A 332 -4.78 -14.53 -8.46
C PHE A 332 -5.01 -13.45 -7.40
N CYS A 333 -6.28 -13.11 -7.16
CA CYS A 333 -6.66 -11.95 -6.35
C CYS A 333 -6.40 -12.16 -4.85
N ARG A 334 -6.62 -13.39 -4.34
CA ARG A 334 -6.51 -13.77 -2.91
C ARG A 334 -7.41 -12.98 -1.97
N GLY A 335 -8.53 -12.42 -2.50
CA GLY A 335 -9.54 -11.75 -1.72
C GLY A 335 -9.39 -10.23 -1.59
N ALA A 336 -8.43 -9.63 -2.29
CA ALA A 336 -8.18 -8.19 -2.33
C ALA A 336 -7.91 -7.56 -0.95
N GLN A 337 -8.25 -6.29 -0.76
CA GLN A 337 -8.00 -5.54 0.46
C GLN A 337 -9.25 -5.51 1.36
N ALA A 338 -9.04 -5.46 2.65
CA ALA A 338 -10.13 -5.39 3.63
C ALA A 338 -10.80 -4.01 3.65
N GLY A 339 -10.03 -2.94 3.48
CA GLY A 339 -10.53 -1.56 3.46
C GLY A 339 -11.63 -1.36 2.44
N ASN A 340 -11.46 -1.86 1.21
CA ASN A 340 -12.48 -1.73 0.15
C ASN A 340 -13.84 -2.30 0.55
N ARG A 341 -13.85 -3.48 1.21
CA ARG A 341 -15.11 -4.09 1.66
C ARG A 341 -15.83 -3.21 2.67
N TYR A 342 -15.08 -2.68 3.65
CA TYR A 342 -15.66 -1.82 4.65
C TYR A 342 -16.17 -0.49 4.07
N PHE A 343 -15.36 0.21 3.29
CA PHE A 343 -15.74 1.52 2.76
C PHE A 343 -16.89 1.45 1.75
N GLU A 344 -16.96 0.39 0.94
CA GLU A 344 -18.05 0.21 -0.02
C GLU A 344 -19.33 -0.37 0.59
N HIS A 345 -19.21 -1.27 1.58
CA HIS A 345 -20.35 -2.07 2.08
C HIS A 345 -20.60 -2.00 3.58
N GLN A 346 -19.77 -1.27 4.34
CA GLN A 346 -19.83 -1.18 5.81
C GLN A 346 -19.75 -2.56 6.50
N THR A 347 -19.13 -3.56 5.84
CA THR A 347 -18.91 -4.92 6.34
C THR A 347 -17.69 -5.52 5.68
N PHE A 348 -17.07 -6.50 6.33
CA PHE A 348 -15.93 -7.23 5.77
C PHE A 348 -16.32 -8.55 5.09
N THR A 349 -17.60 -8.95 5.15
CA THR A 349 -18.08 -10.20 4.55
C THR A 349 -18.40 -10.09 3.07
N ALA A 350 -18.44 -8.89 2.50
CA ALA A 350 -18.75 -8.68 1.08
C ALA A 350 -17.80 -9.48 0.19
N ARG A 351 -18.34 -10.21 -0.77
CA ARG A 351 -17.56 -11.04 -1.71
C ARG A 351 -16.95 -10.23 -2.84
N GLU A 352 -17.61 -9.16 -3.25
CA GLU A 352 -17.22 -8.37 -4.39
C GLU A 352 -17.36 -6.89 -4.08
N THR A 353 -16.44 -6.11 -4.60
CA THR A 353 -16.36 -4.65 -4.47
C THR A 353 -16.15 -4.01 -5.83
N SER A 354 -16.36 -2.73 -5.96
CA SER A 354 -15.98 -1.98 -7.16
C SER A 354 -14.49 -2.15 -7.44
N TYR A 355 -13.64 -2.10 -6.39
CA TYR A 355 -12.22 -2.39 -6.52
C TYR A 355 -11.93 -3.77 -7.14
N CYS A 356 -12.65 -4.82 -6.72
CA CYS A 356 -12.48 -6.15 -7.33
C CYS A 356 -12.71 -6.09 -8.83
N ARG A 357 -13.81 -5.46 -9.25
CA ARG A 357 -14.22 -5.40 -10.66
C ARG A 357 -13.29 -4.55 -11.50
N THR A 358 -12.94 -3.36 -11.01
CA THR A 358 -12.17 -2.37 -11.78
C THR A 358 -10.66 -2.66 -11.77
N THR A 359 -10.14 -3.27 -10.71
CA THR A 359 -8.68 -3.49 -10.58
C THR A 359 -8.29 -4.94 -10.84
N ARG A 360 -8.91 -5.90 -10.19
CA ARG A 360 -8.47 -7.30 -10.26
C ARG A 360 -9.07 -8.05 -11.45
N GLN A 361 -10.38 -8.00 -11.59
CA GLN A 361 -11.07 -8.72 -12.66
C GLN A 361 -10.82 -8.07 -14.03
N ALA A 362 -10.87 -6.73 -14.10
CA ALA A 362 -10.62 -5.99 -15.33
C ALA A 362 -9.21 -6.27 -15.88
N LEU A 363 -8.18 -6.25 -15.03
CA LEU A 363 -6.81 -6.57 -15.43
C LEU A 363 -6.69 -8.00 -15.97
N VAL A 364 -7.25 -8.99 -15.27
CA VAL A 364 -7.19 -10.40 -15.72
C VAL A 364 -7.91 -10.58 -17.04
N ARG A 365 -9.12 -9.99 -17.19
CA ARG A 365 -9.90 -10.04 -18.45
C ARG A 365 -9.14 -9.37 -19.60
N ALA A 366 -8.57 -8.19 -19.37
CA ALA A 366 -7.77 -7.47 -20.35
C ALA A 366 -6.56 -8.30 -20.82
N THR A 367 -5.87 -8.93 -19.90
CA THR A 367 -4.71 -9.79 -20.23
C THR A 367 -5.13 -11.05 -20.98
N ALA A 368 -6.23 -11.69 -20.58
CA ALA A 368 -6.75 -12.90 -21.25
C ALA A 368 -7.07 -12.66 -22.72
N ASN A 369 -7.64 -11.50 -23.07
CA ASN A 369 -7.95 -11.16 -24.46
C ASN A 369 -6.69 -11.04 -25.34
N HIS A 370 -5.56 -10.59 -24.80
CA HIS A 370 -4.30 -10.56 -25.52
C HIS A 370 -3.62 -11.94 -25.67
N LEU A 371 -4.02 -12.94 -24.90
CA LEU A 371 -3.49 -14.30 -25.01
C LEU A 371 -4.27 -15.17 -26.00
N VAL A 372 -5.46 -14.76 -26.39
CA VAL A 372 -6.36 -15.49 -27.28
C VAL A 372 -6.37 -14.88 -28.70
N SER A 373 -5.96 -13.64 -28.86
CA SER A 373 -5.77 -12.95 -30.12
C SER A 373 -4.39 -13.24 -30.71
#